data_35bc6bfe4a61a7ec28ee884244cf67df
#
_entry.id   35bc6bfe4a61a7ec28ee884244cf67df
#
_cell.length_a   1.000
_cell.length_b   1.000
_cell.length_c   1.000
_cell.angle_alpha   90.00
_cell.angle_beta   90.00
_cell.angle_gamma   90.00
#
_symmetry.space_group_name_H-M   'P 1'
#
loop_
_entity.id
_entity.type
_entity.pdbx_description
1 polymer ?
#
loop_
_entity_poly.entity_id
_entity_poly.type
_entity_poly.pdbx_seq_one_letter_code
_entity_poly.pdbx_strand_id
1 'polypeptide(L)'
;MSDLWAWLFGLLAFIPGLGPPPEPVYTGYLEADYVYAAPVSAGRIASLPVKEGQVVRAGDVLAVLATDQQEAALRGAEARVEAADATWRNLVTGSRAQEIDVTRAALTKAKADLALAQSNFDRSQNLFERGVIAQAKVDQDRSSLASAQAQVDQIEAQLQVAELPARDAQQVAAEADLNAAQADADKARADLSDRTITAPIDGRIERLYFSLGEMLPLGTPLLSILPEGRLKAKFYIGEADRAAFALGDEVEISCDGCATGLRGTLTFLASDPQTTPPIIYSRDERSRLVFLAEAELAEPGKLLPGQPVTVRRLP
;
A
#
# COMPACT_ATOMS: atom_id res chain seq x y z
N MET A 1 36.31 -73.05 -5.63
CA MET A 1 36.90 -72.41 -4.41
C MET A 1 36.28 -71.02 -4.09
N SER A 2 35.35 -70.56 -4.89
CA SER A 2 34.66 -69.28 -4.72
C SER A 2 33.46 -69.31 -3.73
N ASP A 3 32.84 -70.47 -3.60
CA ASP A 3 31.60 -70.59 -2.79
C ASP A 3 31.85 -70.68 -1.29
N LEU A 4 33.04 -71.11 -0.88
CA LEU A 4 33.40 -71.24 0.55
C LEU A 4 33.62 -69.86 1.22
N TRP A 5 34.11 -68.87 0.44
CA TRP A 5 34.30 -67.50 0.93
C TRP A 5 32.96 -66.78 1.10
N ALA A 6 32.03 -66.97 0.21
CA ALA A 6 30.69 -66.39 0.30
C ALA A 6 29.93 -66.89 1.53
N TRP A 7 30.08 -68.21 1.86
CA TRP A 7 29.44 -68.80 3.03
C TRP A 7 30.09 -68.33 4.34
N LEU A 8 31.40 -68.11 4.34
CA LEU A 8 32.15 -67.60 5.52
C LEU A 8 31.75 -66.09 5.79
N PHE A 9 31.55 -65.29 4.78
CA PHE A 9 31.07 -63.90 4.90
C PHE A 9 29.63 -63.81 5.41
N GLY A 10 28.75 -64.75 4.97
CA GLY A 10 27.38 -64.83 5.46
C GLY A 10 27.29 -65.19 6.94
N LEU A 11 28.22 -66.01 7.47
CA LEU A 11 28.26 -66.40 8.90
C LEU A 11 28.82 -65.29 9.79
N LEU A 12 29.72 -64.45 9.26
CA LEU A 12 30.26 -63.29 9.99
C LEU A 12 29.23 -62.16 10.20
N ALA A 13 28.19 -62.09 9.35
CA ALA A 13 27.10 -61.08 9.47
C ALA A 13 26.16 -61.37 10.65
N PHE A 14 26.21 -62.55 11.26
CA PHE A 14 25.41 -62.92 12.42
C PHE A 14 26.10 -62.67 13.78
N ILE A 15 27.33 -62.12 13.78
CA ILE A 15 28.00 -61.77 15.06
C ILE A 15 27.50 -60.37 15.46
N PRO A 16 26.85 -60.22 16.64
CA PRO A 16 26.45 -58.90 17.14
C PRO A 16 27.72 -58.03 17.30
N GLY A 17 27.79 -56.94 16.50
CA GLY A 17 28.91 -55.98 16.51
C GLY A 17 29.76 -55.90 15.24
N LEU A 18 29.54 -56.77 14.19
CA LEU A 18 30.21 -56.70 12.89
C LEU A 18 29.34 -56.13 11.76
N GLY A 19 28.09 -55.72 12.07
CA GLY A 19 27.25 -54.97 11.10
C GLY A 19 27.80 -53.54 10.89
N PRO A 20 27.54 -52.93 9.74
CA PRO A 20 27.87 -51.51 9.55
C PRO A 20 27.24 -50.71 10.70
N PRO A 21 27.96 -49.69 11.23
CA PRO A 21 27.44 -48.88 12.32
C PRO A 21 26.07 -48.31 11.88
N PRO A 22 25.09 -48.25 12.78
CA PRO A 22 23.79 -47.65 12.45
C PRO A 22 24.01 -46.23 11.94
N GLU A 23 23.32 -45.88 10.89
CA GLU A 23 23.40 -44.54 10.33
C GLU A 23 23.00 -43.53 11.43
N PRO A 24 23.76 -42.41 11.53
CA PRO A 24 23.48 -41.43 12.56
C PRO A 24 22.05 -40.83 12.34
N VAL A 25 21.32 -40.73 13.44
CA VAL A 25 20.00 -40.14 13.49
C VAL A 25 20.03 -38.87 14.34
N TYR A 26 19.37 -37.83 13.89
CA TYR A 26 19.35 -36.53 14.53
C TYR A 26 17.95 -36.25 15.06
N THR A 27 17.85 -35.82 16.31
CA THR A 27 16.57 -35.48 16.93
C THR A 27 16.26 -34.00 16.78
N GLY A 28 14.99 -33.69 16.57
CA GLY A 28 14.52 -32.34 16.41
C GLY A 28 13.02 -32.24 16.61
N TYR A 29 12.45 -31.18 16.10
CA TYR A 29 11.00 -30.92 16.13
C TYR A 29 10.56 -30.13 14.90
N LEU A 30 9.28 -30.22 14.58
CA LEU A 30 8.69 -29.41 13.53
C LEU A 30 8.48 -27.98 14.03
N GLU A 31 8.83 -27.03 13.22
CA GLU A 31 8.62 -25.60 13.45
C GLU A 31 7.92 -24.98 12.26
N ALA A 32 7.17 -23.90 12.49
CA ALA A 32 6.59 -23.08 11.45
C ALA A 32 6.96 -21.63 11.66
N ASP A 33 7.18 -20.91 10.57
CA ASP A 33 7.39 -19.47 10.63
C ASP A 33 6.02 -18.79 10.68
N TYR A 34 5.62 -18.35 11.87
CA TYR A 34 4.38 -17.62 12.07
C TYR A 34 4.44 -16.23 11.43
N VAL A 35 3.35 -15.84 10.79
CA VAL A 35 3.17 -14.48 10.32
C VAL A 35 2.32 -13.70 11.31
N TYR A 36 2.82 -12.54 11.71
CA TYR A 36 2.17 -11.70 12.69
C TYR A 36 1.41 -10.57 12.00
N ALA A 37 0.10 -10.47 12.27
CA ALA A 37 -0.70 -9.34 11.84
C ALA A 37 -0.64 -8.25 12.93
N ALA A 38 -0.13 -7.08 12.55
CA ALA A 38 0.01 -5.93 13.43
C ALA A 38 -0.58 -4.67 12.78
N PRO A 39 -1.09 -3.71 13.56
CA PRO A 39 -1.62 -2.46 13.03
C PRO A 39 -0.50 -1.51 12.60
N VAL A 40 -0.77 -0.72 11.57
CA VAL A 40 0.10 0.39 11.12
C VAL A 40 -0.18 1.69 11.88
N SER A 41 -1.20 1.72 12.74
CA SER A 41 -1.52 2.85 13.62
C SER A 41 -2.17 2.35 14.92
N ALA A 42 -1.88 3.00 16.04
CA ALA A 42 -2.47 2.63 17.32
C ALA A 42 -3.98 2.95 17.38
N GLY A 43 -4.76 2.10 18.07
CA GLY A 43 -6.20 2.33 18.23
C GLY A 43 -6.87 1.31 19.14
N ARG A 44 -8.08 1.64 19.60
CA ARG A 44 -8.90 0.70 20.35
C ARG A 44 -9.59 -0.28 19.39
N ILE A 45 -9.57 -1.56 19.70
CA ILE A 45 -10.25 -2.60 18.91
C ILE A 45 -11.76 -2.44 19.07
N ALA A 46 -12.43 -2.02 17.98
CA ALA A 46 -13.88 -1.84 17.91
C ALA A 46 -14.61 -3.11 17.46
N SER A 47 -13.95 -3.94 16.64
CA SER A 47 -14.48 -5.23 16.17
C SER A 47 -13.36 -6.25 16.03
N LEU A 48 -13.63 -7.49 16.43
CA LEU A 48 -12.72 -8.63 16.35
C LEU A 48 -13.52 -9.86 15.91
N PRO A 49 -13.81 -10.03 14.61
CA PRO A 49 -14.70 -11.08 14.12
C PRO A 49 -14.09 -12.47 14.08
N VAL A 50 -12.80 -12.59 14.37
CA VAL A 50 -12.02 -13.84 14.26
C VAL A 50 -11.77 -14.49 15.62
N LYS A 51 -11.44 -15.81 15.58
CA LYS A 51 -11.15 -16.62 16.77
C LYS A 51 -9.90 -17.47 16.54
N GLU A 52 -9.25 -17.86 17.65
CA GLU A 52 -8.16 -18.84 17.61
C GLU A 52 -8.63 -20.17 16.97
N GLY A 53 -7.77 -20.74 16.14
CA GLY A 53 -8.06 -21.97 15.38
C GLY A 53 -8.84 -21.74 14.08
N GLN A 54 -9.34 -20.54 13.80
CA GLN A 54 -10.05 -20.21 12.56
C GLN A 54 -9.09 -20.15 11.37
N VAL A 55 -9.52 -20.70 10.23
CA VAL A 55 -8.82 -20.56 8.95
C VAL A 55 -9.23 -19.24 8.32
N VAL A 56 -8.25 -18.48 7.84
CA VAL A 56 -8.41 -17.19 7.17
C VAL A 56 -7.67 -17.17 5.85
N ARG A 57 -8.12 -16.34 4.93
CA ARG A 57 -7.48 -16.08 3.64
C ARG A 57 -6.85 -14.69 3.61
N ALA A 58 -5.86 -14.53 2.79
CA ALA A 58 -5.27 -13.21 2.54
C ALA A 58 -6.36 -12.18 2.16
N GLY A 59 -6.37 -11.03 2.87
CA GLY A 59 -7.38 -10.00 2.71
C GLY A 59 -8.59 -10.11 3.65
N ASP A 60 -8.81 -11.24 4.34
CA ASP A 60 -9.88 -11.36 5.32
C ASP A 60 -9.70 -10.36 6.47
N VAL A 61 -10.80 -9.76 6.92
CA VAL A 61 -10.77 -8.79 8.02
C VAL A 61 -10.53 -9.51 9.35
N LEU A 62 -9.44 -9.17 10.01
CA LEU A 62 -9.06 -9.71 11.32
C LEU A 62 -9.58 -8.86 12.47
N ALA A 63 -9.45 -7.55 12.36
CA ALA A 63 -9.99 -6.60 13.32
C ALA A 63 -10.25 -5.24 12.68
N VAL A 64 -11.13 -4.46 13.31
CA VAL A 64 -11.36 -3.06 12.97
C VAL A 64 -11.09 -2.24 14.23
N LEU A 65 -10.22 -1.25 14.10
CA LEU A 65 -9.98 -0.25 15.15
C LEU A 65 -11.06 0.84 15.11
N ALA A 66 -11.23 1.59 16.19
CA ALA A 66 -12.17 2.71 16.24
C ALA A 66 -11.87 3.74 15.13
N THR A 67 -12.89 4.14 14.36
CA THR A 67 -12.79 4.94 13.13
C THR A 67 -13.29 6.38 13.26
N ASP A 68 -14.01 6.71 14.33
CA ASP A 68 -14.75 7.99 14.47
C ASP A 68 -13.89 9.23 14.12
N GLN A 69 -12.66 9.25 14.58
CA GLN A 69 -11.73 10.37 14.36
C GLN A 69 -11.27 10.45 12.90
N GLN A 70 -10.96 9.31 12.28
CA GLN A 70 -10.50 9.23 10.90
C GLN A 70 -11.64 9.53 9.91
N GLU A 71 -12.84 9.06 10.19
CA GLU A 71 -14.03 9.42 9.41
C GLU A 71 -14.32 10.92 9.46
N ALA A 72 -14.20 11.53 10.64
CA ALA A 72 -14.35 12.98 10.76
C ALA A 72 -13.25 13.74 10.01
N ALA A 73 -12.00 13.25 10.06
CA ALA A 73 -10.88 13.83 9.33
C ALA A 73 -11.08 13.73 7.81
N LEU A 74 -11.54 12.57 7.31
CA LEU A 74 -11.85 12.36 5.90
C LEU A 74 -12.96 13.32 5.42
N ARG A 75 -14.09 13.39 6.13
CA ARG A 75 -15.17 14.34 5.78
C ARG A 75 -14.67 15.79 5.75
N GLY A 76 -13.79 16.18 6.70
CA GLY A 76 -13.20 17.51 6.70
C GLY A 76 -12.25 17.77 5.52
N ALA A 77 -11.48 16.76 5.09
CA ALA A 77 -10.62 16.85 3.93
C ALA A 77 -11.43 16.92 2.62
N GLU A 78 -12.47 16.11 2.48
CA GLU A 78 -13.39 16.13 1.32
C GLU A 78 -14.09 17.47 1.17
N ALA A 79 -14.53 18.08 2.27
CA ALA A 79 -15.11 19.42 2.23
C ALA A 79 -14.11 20.50 1.73
N ARG A 80 -12.80 20.34 2.03
CA ARG A 80 -11.76 21.24 1.50
C ARG A 80 -11.57 21.04 -0.01
N VAL A 81 -11.65 19.80 -0.50
CA VAL A 81 -11.61 19.52 -1.94
C VAL A 81 -12.75 20.23 -2.65
N GLU A 82 -13.99 20.13 -2.13
CA GLU A 82 -15.15 20.81 -2.70
C GLU A 82 -14.98 22.34 -2.74
N ALA A 83 -14.43 22.93 -1.67
CA ALA A 83 -14.19 24.37 -1.60
C ALA A 83 -13.10 24.83 -2.61
N ALA A 84 -12.02 24.08 -2.72
CA ALA A 84 -10.92 24.36 -3.66
C ALA A 84 -11.39 24.18 -5.12
N ASP A 85 -12.17 23.14 -5.40
CA ASP A 85 -12.77 22.90 -6.71
C ASP A 85 -13.73 24.02 -7.14
N ALA A 86 -14.59 24.48 -6.22
CA ALA A 86 -15.48 25.61 -6.46
C ALA A 86 -14.69 26.90 -6.76
N THR A 87 -13.57 27.12 -6.06
CA THR A 87 -12.68 28.26 -6.31
C THR A 87 -12.04 28.17 -7.70
N TRP A 88 -11.48 27.02 -8.03
CA TRP A 88 -10.85 26.79 -9.33
C TRP A 88 -11.87 26.95 -10.48
N ARG A 89 -13.03 26.34 -10.37
CA ARG A 89 -14.11 26.50 -11.40
C ARG A 89 -14.52 27.95 -11.58
N ASN A 90 -14.65 28.70 -10.50
CA ASN A 90 -15.01 30.12 -10.57
C ASN A 90 -13.95 30.95 -11.35
N LEU A 91 -12.67 30.62 -11.16
CA LEU A 91 -11.57 31.29 -11.88
C LEU A 91 -11.50 30.88 -13.37
N VAL A 92 -11.81 29.61 -13.68
CA VAL A 92 -11.82 29.11 -15.07
C VAL A 92 -13.01 29.65 -15.85
N THR A 93 -14.17 29.79 -15.22
CA THR A 93 -15.41 30.21 -15.90
C THR A 93 -15.44 31.71 -16.15
N GLY A 94 -14.65 32.53 -15.40
CA GLY A 94 -14.65 33.99 -15.51
C GLY A 94 -15.95 34.64 -15.03
N SER A 95 -16.27 35.83 -15.56
CA SER A 95 -17.51 36.54 -15.22
C SER A 95 -18.76 35.75 -15.63
N ARG A 96 -19.80 35.85 -14.82
CA ARG A 96 -21.08 35.15 -15.11
C ARG A 96 -21.63 35.59 -16.48
N ALA A 97 -22.21 34.65 -17.22
CA ALA A 97 -22.80 34.91 -18.53
C ALA A 97 -23.75 36.11 -18.52
N GLN A 98 -24.53 36.28 -17.44
CA GLN A 98 -25.44 37.42 -17.29
C GLN A 98 -24.71 38.78 -17.19
N GLU A 99 -23.53 38.85 -16.57
CA GLU A 99 -22.73 40.07 -16.45
C GLU A 99 -22.14 40.46 -17.83
N ILE A 100 -21.69 39.45 -18.59
CA ILE A 100 -21.24 39.65 -20.00
C ILE A 100 -22.41 40.13 -20.88
N ASP A 101 -23.60 39.54 -20.73
CA ASP A 101 -24.77 39.92 -21.52
C ASP A 101 -25.23 41.34 -21.22
N VAL A 102 -25.15 41.81 -19.96
CA VAL A 102 -25.41 43.21 -19.60
C VAL A 102 -24.43 44.15 -20.33
N THR A 103 -23.14 43.79 -20.34
CA THR A 103 -22.12 44.61 -21.04
C THR A 103 -22.32 44.57 -22.56
N ARG A 104 -22.74 43.46 -23.15
CA ARG A 104 -23.10 43.37 -24.58
C ARG A 104 -24.31 44.21 -24.93
N ALA A 105 -25.32 44.23 -24.08
CA ALA A 105 -26.49 45.10 -24.27
C ALA A 105 -26.10 46.58 -24.22
N ALA A 106 -25.22 46.95 -23.28
CA ALA A 106 -24.69 48.34 -23.22
C ALA A 106 -23.88 48.69 -24.46
N LEU A 107 -23.05 47.76 -24.99
CA LEU A 107 -22.31 47.95 -26.23
C LEU A 107 -23.26 48.16 -27.44
N THR A 108 -24.33 47.37 -27.51
CA THR A 108 -25.34 47.50 -28.58
C THR A 108 -25.99 48.86 -28.55
N LYS A 109 -26.33 49.38 -27.38
CA LYS A 109 -26.85 50.73 -27.21
C LYS A 109 -25.84 51.79 -27.63
N ALA A 110 -24.59 51.69 -27.19
CA ALA A 110 -23.56 52.67 -27.55
C ALA A 110 -23.29 52.69 -29.07
N LYS A 111 -23.33 51.53 -29.73
CA LYS A 111 -23.22 51.45 -31.21
C LYS A 111 -24.39 52.12 -31.92
N ALA A 112 -25.60 52.01 -31.38
CA ALA A 112 -26.76 52.72 -31.93
C ALA A 112 -26.63 54.26 -31.77
N ASP A 113 -26.18 54.71 -30.58
CA ASP A 113 -25.93 56.12 -30.32
C ASP A 113 -24.81 56.69 -31.24
N LEU A 114 -23.75 55.92 -31.49
CA LEU A 114 -22.68 56.25 -32.44
C LEU A 114 -23.23 56.40 -33.88
N ALA A 115 -24.04 55.45 -34.33
CA ALA A 115 -24.65 55.51 -35.64
C ALA A 115 -25.55 56.76 -35.82
N LEU A 116 -26.30 57.14 -34.77
CA LEU A 116 -27.07 58.39 -34.79
C LEU A 116 -26.17 59.62 -34.86
N ALA A 117 -25.10 59.68 -34.04
CA ALA A 117 -24.14 60.79 -34.05
C ALA A 117 -23.42 60.91 -35.40
N GLN A 118 -23.03 59.80 -36.03
CA GLN A 118 -22.46 59.77 -37.39
C GLN A 118 -23.45 60.35 -38.41
N SER A 119 -24.68 59.87 -38.41
CA SER A 119 -25.73 60.37 -39.32
C SER A 119 -25.98 61.87 -39.17
N ASN A 120 -25.96 62.38 -37.91
CA ASN A 120 -26.14 63.81 -37.66
C ASN A 120 -24.91 64.63 -38.15
N PHE A 121 -23.70 64.18 -37.95
CA PHE A 121 -22.47 64.79 -38.41
C PHE A 121 -22.45 64.84 -39.93
N ASP A 122 -22.74 63.75 -40.63
CA ASP A 122 -22.77 63.66 -42.07
C ASP A 122 -23.81 64.61 -42.65
N ARG A 123 -24.96 64.70 -42.05
CA ARG A 123 -26.02 65.64 -42.42
C ARG A 123 -25.60 67.11 -42.25
N SER A 124 -24.99 67.44 -41.11
CA SER A 124 -24.52 68.77 -40.81
C SER A 124 -23.39 69.20 -41.77
N GLN A 125 -22.48 68.29 -42.09
CA GLN A 125 -21.42 68.57 -43.06
C GLN A 125 -21.98 68.86 -44.43
N ASN A 126 -22.93 68.06 -44.93
CA ASN A 126 -23.62 68.32 -46.24
C ASN A 126 -24.40 69.64 -46.29
N LEU A 127 -25.05 70.03 -45.13
CA LEU A 127 -25.76 71.31 -45.06
C LEU A 127 -24.81 72.51 -44.98
N PHE A 128 -23.67 72.36 -44.35
CA PHE A 128 -22.63 73.38 -44.29
C PHE A 128 -21.99 73.58 -45.64
N GLU A 129 -21.66 72.57 -46.39
CA GLU A 129 -21.17 72.67 -47.78
C GLU A 129 -22.13 73.43 -48.74
N ARG A 130 -23.43 73.35 -48.43
CA ARG A 130 -24.49 74.09 -49.11
C ARG A 130 -24.75 75.50 -48.58
N GLY A 131 -23.97 75.93 -47.55
CA GLY A 131 -24.11 77.25 -46.93
C GLY A 131 -25.32 77.43 -46.05
N VAL A 132 -26.02 76.35 -45.60
CA VAL A 132 -27.28 76.39 -44.87
C VAL A 132 -27.10 76.55 -43.39
N ILE A 133 -25.98 76.05 -42.78
CA ILE A 133 -25.69 76.09 -41.38
C ILE A 133 -24.31 76.68 -41.07
N ALA A 134 -24.09 77.12 -39.80
CA ALA A 134 -22.83 77.66 -39.37
C ALA A 134 -21.81 76.55 -39.02
N GLN A 135 -20.50 76.83 -39.16
CA GLN A 135 -19.38 75.95 -38.83
C GLN A 135 -19.48 75.44 -37.40
N ALA A 136 -19.90 76.28 -36.44
CA ALA A 136 -20.05 75.86 -35.04
C ALA A 136 -20.98 74.64 -34.84
N LYS A 137 -22.01 74.48 -35.72
CA LYS A 137 -22.89 73.30 -35.65
C LYS A 137 -22.16 71.99 -36.08
N VAL A 138 -21.33 72.11 -37.13
CA VAL A 138 -20.53 70.98 -37.62
C VAL A 138 -19.51 70.56 -36.55
N ASP A 139 -18.85 71.57 -35.92
CA ASP A 139 -17.86 71.29 -34.85
C ASP A 139 -18.51 70.65 -33.59
N GLN A 140 -19.75 71.07 -33.27
CA GLN A 140 -20.53 70.42 -32.20
C GLN A 140 -20.87 68.98 -32.54
N ASP A 141 -21.36 68.71 -33.74
CA ASP A 141 -21.74 67.35 -34.15
C ASP A 141 -20.48 66.47 -34.30
N ARG A 142 -19.33 66.99 -34.72
CA ARG A 142 -18.04 66.28 -34.73
C ARG A 142 -17.61 65.90 -33.29
N SER A 143 -17.75 66.81 -32.36
CA SER A 143 -17.46 66.51 -30.94
C SER A 143 -18.37 65.45 -30.35
N SER A 144 -19.67 65.49 -30.72
CA SER A 144 -20.65 64.49 -30.34
C SER A 144 -20.31 63.09 -30.90
N LEU A 145 -19.90 63.03 -32.20
CA LEU A 145 -19.43 61.81 -32.83
C LEU A 145 -18.19 61.23 -32.14
N ALA A 146 -17.19 62.08 -31.85
CA ALA A 146 -15.97 61.69 -31.18
C ALA A 146 -16.28 61.12 -29.76
N SER A 147 -17.21 61.78 -29.05
CA SER A 147 -17.67 61.28 -27.72
C SER A 147 -18.37 59.94 -27.79
N ALA A 148 -19.26 59.76 -28.79
CA ALA A 148 -19.96 58.48 -28.99
C ALA A 148 -19.01 57.34 -29.39
N GLN A 149 -17.99 57.64 -30.20
CA GLN A 149 -16.94 56.67 -30.56
C GLN A 149 -16.14 56.25 -29.30
N ALA A 150 -15.69 57.22 -28.50
CA ALA A 150 -14.96 56.92 -27.26
C ALA A 150 -15.79 56.10 -26.29
N GLN A 151 -17.13 56.27 -26.25
CA GLN A 151 -18.01 55.45 -25.41
C GLN A 151 -18.09 54.01 -25.91
N VAL A 152 -18.14 53.77 -27.24
CA VAL A 152 -18.06 52.41 -27.81
C VAL A 152 -16.74 51.74 -27.46
N ASP A 153 -15.63 52.43 -27.68
CA ASP A 153 -14.28 51.91 -27.39
C ASP A 153 -14.12 51.56 -25.93
N GLN A 154 -14.66 52.38 -25.02
CA GLN A 154 -14.64 52.11 -23.57
C GLN A 154 -15.40 50.83 -23.25
N ILE A 155 -16.63 50.63 -23.77
CA ILE A 155 -17.45 49.46 -23.45
C ILE A 155 -16.87 48.21 -24.14
N GLU A 156 -16.29 48.31 -25.32
CA GLU A 156 -15.57 47.21 -25.97
C GLU A 156 -14.38 46.74 -25.12
N ALA A 157 -13.59 47.67 -24.60
CA ALA A 157 -12.50 47.35 -23.66
C ALA A 157 -13.02 46.68 -22.36
N GLN A 158 -14.15 47.17 -21.84
CA GLN A 158 -14.79 46.52 -20.65
C GLN A 158 -15.27 45.11 -20.97
N LEU A 159 -15.84 44.88 -22.16
CA LEU A 159 -16.29 43.55 -22.57
C LEU A 159 -15.08 42.59 -22.72
N GLN A 160 -14.00 43.05 -23.35
CA GLN A 160 -12.77 42.26 -23.44
C GLN A 160 -12.25 41.83 -22.07
N VAL A 161 -12.21 42.76 -21.10
CA VAL A 161 -11.80 42.46 -19.72
C VAL A 161 -12.76 41.46 -19.06
N ALA A 162 -14.06 41.59 -19.27
CA ALA A 162 -15.06 40.68 -18.70
C ALA A 162 -15.01 39.28 -19.33
N GLU A 163 -14.59 39.16 -20.59
CA GLU A 163 -14.44 37.89 -21.29
C GLU A 163 -13.08 37.19 -21.02
N LEU A 164 -12.12 37.92 -20.44
CA LEU A 164 -10.82 37.32 -20.06
C LEU A 164 -11.02 36.37 -18.88
N PRO A 165 -10.55 35.10 -18.97
CA PRO A 165 -10.42 34.24 -17.80
C PRO A 165 -9.47 34.89 -16.79
N ALA A 166 -9.56 34.49 -15.53
CA ALA A 166 -8.59 34.93 -14.51
C ALA A 166 -7.16 34.69 -15.02
N ARG A 167 -6.22 35.54 -14.58
CA ARG A 167 -4.82 35.45 -15.03
C ARG A 167 -4.32 34.02 -14.87
N ASP A 168 -3.63 33.50 -15.88
CA ASP A 168 -3.10 32.13 -15.92
C ASP A 168 -2.43 31.72 -14.58
N ALA A 169 -1.68 32.64 -13.97
CA ALA A 169 -1.04 32.39 -12.67
C ALA A 169 -2.04 32.13 -11.53
N GLN A 170 -3.22 32.75 -11.55
CA GLN A 170 -4.25 32.53 -10.53
C GLN A 170 -4.97 31.20 -10.75
N GLN A 171 -5.19 30.80 -11.99
CA GLN A 171 -5.76 29.49 -12.32
C GLN A 171 -4.79 28.36 -11.91
N VAL A 172 -3.51 28.50 -12.25
CA VAL A 172 -2.45 27.54 -11.86
C VAL A 172 -2.35 27.44 -10.34
N ALA A 173 -2.43 28.55 -9.61
CA ALA A 173 -2.41 28.53 -8.15
C ALA A 173 -3.64 27.80 -7.58
N ALA A 174 -4.84 28.09 -8.08
CA ALA A 174 -6.06 27.42 -7.61
C ALA A 174 -6.10 25.93 -7.99
N GLU A 175 -5.54 25.54 -9.13
CA GLU A 175 -5.36 24.14 -9.49
C GLU A 175 -4.38 23.43 -8.56
N ALA A 176 -3.29 24.09 -8.18
CA ALA A 176 -2.34 23.55 -7.21
C ALA A 176 -2.99 23.39 -5.83
N ASP A 177 -3.81 24.34 -5.39
CA ASP A 177 -4.56 24.26 -4.13
C ASP A 177 -5.58 23.10 -4.16
N LEU A 178 -6.27 22.89 -5.29
CA LEU A 178 -7.17 21.75 -5.48
C LEU A 178 -6.40 20.42 -5.40
N ASN A 179 -5.28 20.31 -6.08
CA ASN A 179 -4.44 19.12 -6.05
C ASN A 179 -3.90 18.83 -4.63
N ALA A 180 -3.52 19.87 -3.89
CA ALA A 180 -3.10 19.75 -2.50
C ALA A 180 -4.25 19.25 -1.60
N ALA A 181 -5.44 19.79 -1.75
CA ALA A 181 -6.62 19.35 -1.01
C ALA A 181 -6.99 17.89 -1.33
N GLN A 182 -6.86 17.46 -2.59
CA GLN A 182 -7.07 16.07 -3.01
C GLN A 182 -6.07 15.14 -2.35
N ALA A 183 -4.78 15.51 -2.31
CA ALA A 183 -3.74 14.73 -1.65
C ALA A 183 -4.01 14.58 -0.13
N ASP A 184 -4.51 15.63 0.53
CA ASP A 184 -4.92 15.58 1.93
C ASP A 184 -6.12 14.63 2.15
N ALA A 185 -7.10 14.63 1.23
CA ALA A 185 -8.23 13.72 1.29
C ALA A 185 -7.80 12.27 1.05
N ASP A 186 -6.89 12.01 0.11
CA ASP A 186 -6.35 10.68 -0.15
C ASP A 186 -5.56 10.14 1.05
N LYS A 187 -4.77 11.00 1.71
CA LYS A 187 -4.12 10.65 2.97
C LYS A 187 -5.13 10.30 4.06
N ALA A 188 -6.16 11.11 4.26
CA ALA A 188 -7.18 10.82 5.27
C ALA A 188 -7.94 9.50 4.96
N ARG A 189 -8.13 9.16 3.69
CA ARG A 189 -8.72 7.88 3.25
C ARG A 189 -7.80 6.70 3.53
N ALA A 190 -6.50 6.85 3.30
CA ALA A 190 -5.50 5.84 3.65
C ALA A 190 -5.46 5.63 5.18
N ASP A 191 -5.42 6.72 5.97
CA ASP A 191 -5.45 6.66 7.43
C ASP A 191 -6.73 5.96 7.97
N LEU A 192 -7.86 6.08 7.28
CA LEU A 192 -9.10 5.36 7.60
C LEU A 192 -9.01 3.89 7.20
N SER A 193 -8.46 3.56 6.02
CA SER A 193 -8.29 2.18 5.57
C SER A 193 -7.37 1.39 6.50
N ASP A 194 -6.35 2.04 7.05
CA ASP A 194 -5.39 1.47 8.00
C ASP A 194 -6.01 1.10 9.36
N ARG A 195 -7.26 1.48 9.61
CA ARG A 195 -8.04 1.03 10.77
C ARG A 195 -8.57 -0.38 10.63
N THR A 196 -8.53 -0.94 9.42
CA THR A 196 -8.93 -2.33 9.16
C THR A 196 -7.69 -3.19 9.03
N ILE A 197 -7.49 -4.09 9.97
CA ILE A 197 -6.38 -5.05 9.96
C ILE A 197 -6.85 -6.29 9.19
N THR A 198 -6.14 -6.63 8.11
CA THR A 198 -6.45 -7.79 7.26
C THR A 198 -5.37 -8.87 7.37
N ALA A 199 -5.72 -10.09 7.01
CA ALA A 199 -4.78 -11.20 6.95
C ALA A 199 -3.78 -10.99 5.80
N PRO A 200 -2.47 -10.99 6.08
CA PRO A 200 -1.45 -10.84 5.04
C PRO A 200 -1.26 -12.09 4.17
N ILE A 201 -1.66 -13.25 4.67
CA ILE A 201 -1.51 -14.56 4.02
C ILE A 201 -2.67 -15.49 4.37
N ASP A 202 -2.82 -16.57 3.60
CA ASP A 202 -3.68 -17.70 3.94
C ASP A 202 -3.08 -18.48 5.11
N GLY A 203 -3.94 -18.96 6.02
CA GLY A 203 -3.47 -19.78 7.14
C GLY A 203 -4.50 -19.92 8.25
N ARG A 204 -4.08 -20.53 9.35
CA ARG A 204 -4.90 -20.68 10.55
C ARG A 204 -4.42 -19.73 11.64
N ILE A 205 -5.35 -19.04 12.30
CA ILE A 205 -5.05 -18.22 13.47
C ILE A 205 -4.58 -19.13 14.60
N GLU A 206 -3.35 -18.94 15.03
CA GLU A 206 -2.77 -19.74 16.11
C GLU A 206 -3.06 -19.12 17.47
N ARG A 207 -2.85 -17.80 17.61
CA ARG A 207 -3.08 -17.09 18.86
C ARG A 207 -3.56 -15.68 18.66
N LEU A 208 -4.47 -15.24 19.50
CA LEU A 208 -4.88 -13.85 19.68
C LEU A 208 -4.18 -13.26 20.92
N TYR A 209 -3.55 -12.11 20.76
CA TYR A 209 -2.82 -11.44 21.84
C TYR A 209 -3.63 -10.33 22.50
N PHE A 210 -4.69 -9.85 21.84
CA PHE A 210 -5.56 -8.78 22.32
C PHE A 210 -7.03 -9.16 22.19
N SER A 211 -7.85 -8.53 23.02
CA SER A 211 -9.30 -8.74 23.09
C SER A 211 -10.07 -7.52 22.61
N LEU A 212 -11.34 -7.71 22.30
CA LEU A 212 -12.27 -6.64 21.94
C LEU A 212 -12.28 -5.53 23.01
N GLY A 213 -12.14 -4.28 22.59
CA GLY A 213 -12.15 -3.10 23.46
C GLY A 213 -10.78 -2.68 23.98
N GLU A 214 -9.76 -3.52 23.85
CA GLU A 214 -8.39 -3.18 24.27
C GLU A 214 -7.72 -2.19 23.31
N MET A 215 -6.71 -1.50 23.83
CA MET A 215 -5.89 -0.58 23.07
C MET A 215 -4.73 -1.35 22.42
N LEU A 216 -4.67 -1.34 21.10
CA LEU A 216 -3.63 -1.99 20.32
C LEU A 216 -2.57 -0.96 19.91
N PRO A 217 -1.32 -1.09 20.39
CA PRO A 217 -0.21 -0.21 20.04
C PRO A 217 0.25 -0.43 18.58
N LEU A 218 0.85 0.58 17.98
CA LEU A 218 1.50 0.52 16.67
C LEU A 218 2.55 -0.60 16.64
N GLY A 219 2.53 -1.43 15.59
CA GLY A 219 3.53 -2.48 15.35
C GLY A 219 3.48 -3.66 16.32
N THR A 220 2.55 -3.65 17.28
CA THR A 220 2.38 -4.78 18.20
C THR A 220 1.50 -5.84 17.54
N PRO A 221 1.91 -7.12 17.50
CA PRO A 221 1.10 -8.17 16.91
C PRO A 221 -0.27 -8.31 17.58
N LEU A 222 -1.35 -8.20 16.79
CA LEU A 222 -2.70 -8.52 17.22
C LEU A 222 -2.87 -10.04 17.39
N LEU A 223 -2.37 -10.79 16.43
CA LEU A 223 -2.47 -12.24 16.35
C LEU A 223 -1.33 -12.84 15.53
N SER A 224 -1.15 -14.16 15.66
CA SER A 224 -0.25 -14.96 14.83
C SER A 224 -1.04 -15.89 13.90
N ILE A 225 -0.59 -15.98 12.66
CA ILE A 225 -1.15 -16.87 11.63
C ILE A 225 -0.13 -17.96 11.35
N LEU A 226 -0.57 -19.21 11.41
CA LEU A 226 0.18 -20.37 10.96
C LEU A 226 -0.09 -20.56 9.47
N PRO A 227 0.91 -20.33 8.59
CA PRO A 227 0.74 -20.54 7.15
C PRO A 227 0.52 -22.01 6.83
N GLU A 228 -0.33 -22.31 5.84
CA GLU A 228 -0.52 -23.67 5.39
C GLU A 228 0.70 -24.17 4.62
N GLY A 229 1.10 -25.41 4.91
CA GLY A 229 2.14 -26.12 4.13
C GLY A 229 3.57 -25.63 4.34
N ARG A 230 3.84 -24.75 5.31
CA ARG A 230 5.19 -24.25 5.62
C ARG A 230 5.70 -24.77 6.93
N LEU A 231 5.98 -26.07 6.98
CA LEU A 231 6.66 -26.69 8.12
C LEU A 231 8.11 -26.99 7.79
N LYS A 232 8.98 -26.81 8.75
CA LYS A 232 10.39 -27.16 8.68
C LYS A 232 10.75 -28.05 9.85
N ALA A 233 11.61 -29.03 9.61
CA ALA A 233 12.24 -29.82 10.67
C ALA A 233 13.45 -29.06 11.16
N LYS A 234 13.45 -28.69 12.42
CA LYS A 234 14.57 -28.06 13.12
C LYS A 234 15.25 -29.13 13.96
N PHE A 235 16.51 -29.42 13.65
CA PHE A 235 17.26 -30.49 14.27
C PHE A 235 18.70 -30.09 14.53
N TYR A 236 19.41 -30.91 15.29
CA TYR A 236 20.75 -30.60 15.73
C TYR A 236 21.74 -31.66 15.24
N ILE A 237 22.80 -31.23 14.58
CA ILE A 237 23.86 -32.07 14.02
C ILE A 237 25.09 -31.96 14.93
N GLY A 238 25.67 -33.08 15.33
CA GLY A 238 26.93 -33.09 16.07
C GLY A 238 28.13 -32.56 15.27
N GLU A 239 29.13 -32.01 15.94
CA GLU A 239 30.35 -31.46 15.30
C GLU A 239 30.98 -32.46 14.34
N ALA A 240 31.09 -33.73 14.69
CA ALA A 240 31.70 -34.77 13.88
C ALA A 240 31.03 -34.98 12.52
N ASP A 241 29.70 -34.78 12.48
CA ASP A 241 28.88 -35.03 11.28
C ASP A 241 28.61 -33.75 10.47
N ARG A 242 28.95 -32.58 11.04
CA ARG A 242 28.67 -31.28 10.42
C ARG A 242 29.23 -31.14 8.99
N ALA A 243 30.42 -31.67 8.76
CA ALA A 243 31.09 -31.60 7.45
C ALA A 243 30.42 -32.48 6.37
N ALA A 244 29.56 -33.41 6.78
CA ALA A 244 28.84 -34.29 5.87
C ALA A 244 27.57 -33.65 5.29
N PHE A 245 27.10 -32.52 5.87
CA PHE A 245 25.88 -31.82 5.43
C PHE A 245 26.20 -30.58 4.59
N ALA A 246 25.47 -30.42 3.50
CA ALA A 246 25.49 -29.23 2.65
C ALA A 246 24.06 -28.70 2.45
N LEU A 247 23.94 -27.39 2.16
CA LEU A 247 22.65 -26.80 1.78
C LEU A 247 22.14 -27.47 0.48
N GLY A 248 20.87 -27.86 0.49
CA GLY A 248 20.24 -28.58 -0.62
C GLY A 248 20.24 -30.11 -0.46
N ASP A 249 20.90 -30.65 0.57
CA ASP A 249 20.86 -32.09 0.86
C ASP A 249 19.43 -32.54 1.18
N GLU A 250 19.03 -33.71 0.68
CA GLU A 250 17.78 -34.34 1.07
C GLU A 250 17.94 -35.11 2.37
N VAL A 251 16.96 -35.01 3.23
CA VAL A 251 16.87 -35.73 4.51
C VAL A 251 15.55 -36.47 4.61
N GLU A 252 15.59 -37.65 5.21
CA GLU A 252 14.38 -38.39 5.59
C GLU A 252 13.97 -37.97 6.99
N ILE A 253 12.69 -37.65 7.14
CA ILE A 253 12.09 -37.21 8.41
C ILE A 253 11.09 -38.26 8.85
N SER A 254 11.20 -38.71 10.09
CA SER A 254 10.28 -39.65 10.70
C SER A 254 9.75 -39.11 12.02
N CYS A 255 8.48 -39.38 12.31
CA CYS A 255 7.85 -39.05 13.58
C CYS A 255 6.68 -39.98 13.88
N ASP A 256 6.22 -39.99 15.12
CA ASP A 256 5.04 -40.76 15.49
C ASP A 256 3.80 -40.20 14.79
N GLY A 257 3.17 -41.02 13.94
CA GLY A 257 2.00 -40.62 13.14
C GLY A 257 2.31 -39.90 11.81
N CYS A 258 3.58 -39.80 11.43
CA CYS A 258 3.96 -39.33 10.10
C CYS A 258 3.74 -40.40 9.02
N ALA A 259 3.57 -39.96 7.79
CA ALA A 259 3.68 -40.84 6.63
C ALA A 259 5.12 -41.39 6.54
N THR A 260 5.28 -42.63 6.11
CA THR A 260 6.59 -43.22 5.86
C THR A 260 7.26 -42.56 4.66
N GLY A 261 8.56 -42.26 4.78
CA GLY A 261 9.33 -41.68 3.68
C GLY A 261 9.12 -40.16 3.48
N LEU A 262 8.70 -39.44 4.54
CA LEU A 262 8.63 -37.99 4.51
C LEU A 262 10.03 -37.41 4.26
N ARG A 263 10.14 -36.54 3.27
CA ARG A 263 11.42 -35.90 2.87
C ARG A 263 11.42 -34.43 3.14
N GLY A 264 12.58 -33.92 3.43
CA GLY A 264 12.86 -32.50 3.54
C GLY A 264 14.14 -32.14 2.83
N THR A 265 14.25 -30.89 2.41
CA THR A 265 15.46 -30.31 1.83
C THR A 265 16.12 -29.39 2.84
N LEU A 266 17.41 -29.55 3.07
CA LEU A 266 18.18 -28.72 3.99
C LEU A 266 18.29 -27.29 3.46
N THR A 267 17.62 -26.35 4.13
CA THR A 267 17.57 -24.94 3.73
C THR A 267 18.47 -24.03 4.57
N PHE A 268 18.76 -24.46 5.79
CA PHE A 268 19.60 -23.70 6.71
C PHE A 268 20.55 -24.61 7.48
N LEU A 269 21.78 -24.15 7.70
CA LEU A 269 22.79 -24.84 8.46
C LEU A 269 23.66 -23.80 9.18
N ALA A 270 23.53 -23.75 10.51
CA ALA A 270 24.23 -22.76 11.33
C ALA A 270 25.75 -22.82 11.16
N SER A 271 26.39 -21.67 11.11
CA SER A 271 27.85 -21.53 11.11
C SER A 271 28.42 -21.62 12.52
N ASP A 272 27.67 -21.17 13.51
CA ASP A 272 28.07 -21.14 14.91
C ASP A 272 27.49 -22.32 15.68
N PRO A 273 28.31 -23.01 16.49
CA PRO A 273 27.80 -24.09 17.32
C PRO A 273 26.93 -23.55 18.46
N GLN A 274 25.93 -24.33 18.82
CA GLN A 274 25.10 -24.11 19.99
C GLN A 274 25.45 -25.15 21.06
N THR A 275 25.40 -24.75 22.31
CA THR A 275 25.52 -25.69 23.44
C THR A 275 24.12 -26.12 23.89
N THR A 276 23.85 -27.43 23.93
CA THR A 276 22.62 -27.92 24.56
C THR A 276 22.71 -27.72 26.06
N PRO A 277 21.74 -27.04 26.71
CA PRO A 277 21.71 -26.96 28.17
C PRO A 277 21.43 -28.35 28.80
N PRO A 278 21.99 -28.70 30.00
CA PRO A 278 22.51 -27.83 31.02
C PRO A 278 24.04 -27.77 31.08
N ILE A 279 24.50 -26.61 31.52
CA ILE A 279 25.92 -26.24 31.63
C ILE A 279 26.56 -26.93 32.83
N ILE A 280 27.41 -27.92 32.58
CA ILE A 280 28.41 -28.40 33.54
C ILE A 280 29.73 -28.53 32.80
N TYR A 281 30.76 -27.80 33.23
CA TYR A 281 32.08 -27.74 32.60
C TYR A 281 32.88 -29.00 32.91
N SER A 282 32.88 -30.01 32.03
CA SER A 282 33.81 -31.15 32.09
C SER A 282 34.48 -31.44 30.74
N ARG A 283 35.55 -32.19 30.72
CA ARG A 283 36.34 -32.51 29.51
C ARG A 283 35.57 -33.30 28.45
N ASP A 284 34.48 -33.95 28.83
CA ASP A 284 33.58 -34.71 27.92
C ASP A 284 32.58 -33.86 27.16
N GLU A 285 32.58 -32.54 27.35
CA GLU A 285 31.62 -31.62 26.79
C GLU A 285 31.92 -31.15 25.36
N ARG A 286 33.10 -31.39 24.82
CA ARG A 286 33.37 -31.11 23.39
C ARG A 286 32.54 -31.97 22.46
N SER A 287 32.06 -33.13 22.91
CA SER A 287 31.11 -34.00 22.19
C SER A 287 29.69 -33.47 22.16
N ARG A 288 29.40 -32.29 22.74
CA ARG A 288 28.07 -31.66 22.83
C ARG A 288 27.92 -30.39 22.02
N LEU A 289 28.90 -30.02 21.24
CA LEU A 289 28.75 -28.96 20.29
C LEU A 289 27.84 -29.45 19.15
N VAL A 290 26.72 -28.79 19.00
CA VAL A 290 25.73 -29.11 17.98
C VAL A 290 25.50 -27.90 17.08
N PHE A 291 25.23 -28.15 15.83
CA PHE A 291 24.89 -27.14 14.85
C PHE A 291 23.41 -27.25 14.53
N LEU A 292 22.72 -26.12 14.59
CA LEU A 292 21.32 -26.05 14.17
C LEU A 292 21.22 -26.25 12.66
N ALA A 293 20.32 -27.11 12.24
CA ALA A 293 19.94 -27.33 10.86
C ALA A 293 18.42 -27.24 10.71
N GLU A 294 17.98 -26.69 9.58
CA GLU A 294 16.55 -26.62 9.24
C GLU A 294 16.36 -27.24 7.84
N ALA A 295 15.40 -28.14 7.74
CA ALA A 295 14.98 -28.77 6.48
C ALA A 295 13.51 -28.47 6.22
N GLU A 296 13.21 -27.89 5.05
CA GLU A 296 11.84 -27.63 4.63
C GLU A 296 11.19 -28.92 4.15
N LEU A 297 9.98 -29.22 4.65
CA LEU A 297 9.24 -30.41 4.29
C LEU A 297 8.59 -30.24 2.91
N ALA A 298 8.76 -31.24 2.04
CA ALA A 298 8.15 -31.22 0.71
C ALA A 298 6.61 -31.34 0.78
N GLU A 299 6.09 -32.19 1.68
CA GLU A 299 4.66 -32.43 1.87
C GLU A 299 4.32 -32.55 3.36
N PRO A 300 4.12 -31.44 4.06
CA PRO A 300 3.88 -31.46 5.51
C PRO A 300 2.54 -32.10 5.90
N GLY A 301 1.57 -32.22 4.99
CA GLY A 301 0.29 -32.87 5.23
C GLY A 301 -0.47 -32.26 6.43
N LYS A 302 -0.84 -33.13 7.41
CA LYS A 302 -1.56 -32.73 8.64
C LYS A 302 -0.64 -32.56 9.84
N LEU A 303 0.65 -32.48 9.64
CA LEU A 303 1.61 -32.31 10.73
C LEU A 303 1.47 -30.96 11.40
N LEU A 304 1.83 -30.88 12.68
CA LEU A 304 1.69 -29.69 13.50
C LEU A 304 3.06 -29.21 14.01
N PRO A 305 3.27 -27.91 14.18
CA PRO A 305 4.45 -27.40 14.86
C PRO A 305 4.59 -27.96 16.27
N GLY A 306 5.83 -28.13 16.73
CA GLY A 306 6.15 -28.69 18.05
C GLY A 306 6.20 -30.22 18.07
N GLN A 307 5.86 -30.92 17.02
CA GLN A 307 5.91 -32.38 16.96
C GLN A 307 7.38 -32.83 16.91
N PRO A 308 7.81 -33.78 17.79
CA PRO A 308 9.16 -34.34 17.76
C PRO A 308 9.40 -35.12 16.46
N VAL A 309 10.58 -34.97 15.91
CA VAL A 309 11.00 -35.67 14.69
C VAL A 309 12.41 -36.28 14.83
N THR A 310 12.63 -37.33 14.10
CA THR A 310 13.96 -37.91 13.87
C THR A 310 14.33 -37.71 12.41
N VAL A 311 15.52 -37.18 12.18
CA VAL A 311 16.02 -36.86 10.87
C VAL A 311 17.18 -37.77 10.53
N ARG A 312 17.20 -38.32 9.33
CA ARG A 312 18.27 -39.14 8.78
C ARG A 312 18.75 -38.49 7.46
N ARG A 313 20.06 -38.45 7.28
CA ARG A 313 20.61 -38.01 5.98
C ARG A 313 20.35 -39.08 4.93
N LEU A 314 19.95 -38.68 3.75
CA LEU A 314 19.91 -39.56 2.60
C LEU A 314 21.30 -39.59 1.94
N PRO A 315 21.75 -40.75 1.39
CA PRO A 315 23.07 -40.91 0.82
C PRO A 315 23.30 -40.07 -0.45
#